data_d43e3507998fbdcb85a865a468dd0f03
#
_entry.id   d43e3507998fbdcb85a865a468dd0f03
#
_cell.length_a   1.000
_cell.length_b   1.000
_cell.length_c   1.000
_cell.angle_alpha   90.00
_cell.angle_beta   90.00
_cell.angle_gamma   90.00
#
_symmetry.space_group_name_H-M   'P 1'
#
loop_
_entity.id
_entity.type
_entity.pdbx_description
1 polymer ?
#
loop_
_entity_poly.entity_id
_entity_poly.type
_entity_poly.pdbx_seq_one_letter_code
_entity_poly.pdbx_strand_id
1 'polypeptide(L)'
;MLTDRQQQLLDYLRDYHSQTGLMPSTREIQNHFGFASQTAAVSHLRALEKKGVIQRIAGQGRGLVFPEELEREEIMDVPIYGHIAAGMAAEAEQEQEGCLSIDITSLGIPRNAKTFALRVRGDSMIDAHIVSGDCVVLEFREPRKGDIVAALIDGETTLKRFVIKDGQPYLQAENEMYPDLAPARELIIQGVMVALLRRGEGKVA
;
A
#
# COMPACT_ATOMS: atom_id res chain seq x y z
N MET A 1 26.66 11.46 11.29
CA MET A 1 27.47 10.57 10.44
C MET A 1 27.82 9.29 11.19
N LEU A 2 27.78 8.14 10.53
CA LEU A 2 28.28 6.86 11.04
C LEU A 2 29.80 6.79 10.84
N THR A 3 30.51 6.08 11.74
CA THR A 3 31.89 5.68 11.49
C THR A 3 31.88 4.46 10.56
N ASP A 4 33.02 4.17 9.89
CA ASP A 4 33.14 3.02 8.98
C ASP A 4 32.72 1.70 9.65
N ARG A 5 33.11 1.51 10.92
CA ARG A 5 32.74 0.32 11.68
C ARG A 5 31.24 0.25 12.01
N GLN A 6 30.62 1.39 12.25
CA GLN A 6 29.19 1.49 12.46
C GLN A 6 28.40 1.24 11.16
N GLN A 7 28.92 1.74 10.04
CA GLN A 7 28.33 1.47 8.73
C GLN A 7 28.40 -0.02 8.40
N GLN A 8 29.57 -0.65 8.55
CA GLN A 8 29.71 -2.10 8.34
C GLN A 8 28.74 -2.91 9.21
N LEU A 9 28.56 -2.53 10.47
CA LEU A 9 27.61 -3.21 11.35
C LEU A 9 26.16 -3.01 10.86
N LEU A 10 25.79 -1.79 10.46
CA LEU A 10 24.45 -1.51 9.94
C LEU A 10 24.16 -2.31 8.67
N ASP A 11 25.13 -2.36 7.74
CA ASP A 11 25.00 -3.12 6.49
C ASP A 11 24.84 -4.64 6.79
N TYR A 12 25.63 -5.17 7.70
CA TYR A 12 25.48 -6.56 8.15
C TYR A 12 24.12 -6.86 8.76
N LEU A 13 23.57 -5.93 9.59
CA LEU A 13 22.25 -6.09 10.17
C LEU A 13 21.16 -6.15 9.08
N ARG A 14 21.26 -5.28 8.08
CA ARG A 14 20.34 -5.23 6.94
C ARG A 14 20.40 -6.50 6.09
N ASP A 15 21.60 -6.93 5.74
CA ASP A 15 21.82 -8.14 4.95
C ASP A 15 21.31 -9.41 5.68
N TYR A 16 21.63 -9.53 6.96
CA TYR A 16 21.16 -10.65 7.78
C TYR A 16 19.63 -10.69 7.87
N HIS A 17 19.02 -9.52 8.12
CA HIS A 17 17.56 -9.39 8.20
C HIS A 17 16.89 -9.70 6.86
N SER A 18 17.42 -9.20 5.75
CA SER A 18 16.87 -9.46 4.41
C SER A 18 16.90 -10.94 4.02
N GLN A 19 17.91 -11.69 4.48
CA GLN A 19 18.08 -13.12 4.16
C GLN A 19 17.30 -14.04 5.09
N THR A 20 17.11 -13.66 6.36
CA THR A 20 16.57 -14.56 7.38
C THR A 20 15.21 -14.14 7.94
N GLY A 21 14.80 -12.89 7.68
CA GLY A 21 13.62 -12.27 8.32
C GLY A 21 13.81 -11.97 9.82
N LEU A 22 15.01 -12.20 10.38
CA LEU A 22 15.30 -12.06 11.81
C LEU A 22 16.51 -11.13 12.02
N MET A 23 16.54 -10.45 13.16
CA MET A 23 17.77 -9.74 13.58
C MET A 23 18.80 -10.70 14.18
N PRO A 24 20.10 -10.48 13.91
CA PRO A 24 21.15 -11.32 14.51
C PRO A 24 21.23 -11.10 16.02
N SER A 25 21.52 -12.17 16.75
CA SER A 25 21.83 -12.08 18.18
C SER A 25 23.17 -11.40 18.42
N THR A 26 23.38 -10.88 19.63
CA THR A 26 24.67 -10.26 20.02
C THR A 26 25.86 -11.22 19.88
N ARG A 27 25.61 -12.53 20.00
CA ARG A 27 26.63 -13.59 19.82
C ARG A 27 26.99 -13.77 18.33
N GLU A 28 26.00 -13.74 17.44
CA GLU A 28 26.21 -13.79 15.99
C GLU A 28 26.98 -12.56 15.51
N ILE A 29 26.65 -11.37 16.02
CA ILE A 29 27.37 -10.12 15.75
C ILE A 29 28.80 -10.21 16.27
N GLN A 30 29.00 -10.68 17.52
CA GLN A 30 30.33 -10.88 18.09
C GLN A 30 31.20 -11.76 17.20
N ASN A 31 30.67 -12.91 16.79
CA ASN A 31 31.39 -13.89 15.97
C ASN A 31 31.72 -13.31 14.58
N HIS A 32 30.77 -12.66 13.93
CA HIS A 32 30.95 -12.10 12.59
C HIS A 32 32.02 -11.00 12.56
N PHE A 33 32.03 -10.12 13.57
CA PHE A 33 32.95 -8.99 13.63
C PHE A 33 34.24 -9.25 14.41
N GLY A 34 34.37 -10.44 15.02
CA GLY A 34 35.52 -10.77 15.85
C GLY A 34 35.65 -9.89 17.11
N PHE A 35 34.53 -9.45 17.68
CA PHE A 35 34.57 -8.63 18.89
C PHE A 35 35.04 -9.44 20.10
N ALA A 36 35.83 -8.83 20.98
CA ALA A 36 36.37 -9.47 22.17
C ALA A 36 35.29 -9.98 23.13
N SER A 37 34.09 -9.41 23.10
CA SER A 37 32.98 -9.82 23.96
C SER A 37 31.62 -9.43 23.36
N GLN A 38 30.53 -10.05 23.85
CA GLN A 38 29.17 -9.63 23.54
C GLN A 38 28.88 -8.20 24.00
N THR A 39 29.51 -7.76 25.09
CA THR A 39 29.41 -6.39 25.60
C THR A 39 29.92 -5.37 24.57
N ALA A 40 30.99 -5.72 23.84
CA ALA A 40 31.50 -4.86 22.75
C ALA A 40 30.46 -4.75 21.62
N ALA A 41 29.86 -5.87 21.22
CA ALA A 41 28.77 -5.85 20.22
C ALA A 41 27.58 -4.98 20.68
N VAL A 42 27.15 -5.13 21.93
CA VAL A 42 26.09 -4.30 22.53
C VAL A 42 26.45 -2.82 22.53
N SER A 43 27.71 -2.46 22.79
CA SER A 43 28.18 -1.07 22.78
C SER A 43 28.04 -0.45 21.38
N HIS A 44 28.41 -1.19 20.33
CA HIS A 44 28.23 -0.75 18.95
C HIS A 44 26.75 -0.60 18.56
N LEU A 45 25.89 -1.54 18.99
CA LEU A 45 24.45 -1.44 18.77
C LEU A 45 23.85 -0.19 19.46
N ARG A 46 24.24 0.08 20.72
CA ARG A 46 23.81 1.31 21.43
C ARG A 46 24.24 2.58 20.71
N ALA A 47 25.41 2.56 20.08
CA ALA A 47 25.88 3.72 19.30
C ALA A 47 25.05 3.93 18.04
N LEU A 48 24.59 2.87 17.36
CA LEU A 48 23.65 2.94 16.24
C LEU A 48 22.26 3.40 16.69
N GLU A 49 21.78 2.88 17.80
CA GLU A 49 20.49 3.27 18.42
C GLU A 49 20.49 4.77 18.79
N LYS A 50 21.57 5.25 19.42
CA LYS A 50 21.74 6.69 19.74
C LYS A 50 21.73 7.58 18.50
N LYS A 51 22.13 7.05 17.34
CA LYS A 51 22.10 7.75 16.04
C LYS A 51 20.78 7.59 15.29
N GLY A 52 19.81 6.87 15.87
CA GLY A 52 18.46 6.69 15.34
C GLY A 52 18.37 5.81 14.10
N VAL A 53 19.43 5.02 13.77
CA VAL A 53 19.42 4.12 12.59
C VAL A 53 18.94 2.71 12.90
N ILE A 54 18.82 2.36 14.18
CA ILE A 54 18.12 1.18 14.70
C ILE A 54 17.39 1.57 15.98
N GLN A 55 16.35 0.80 16.31
CA GLN A 55 15.61 0.94 17.56
C GLN A 55 15.48 -0.41 18.26
N ARG A 56 15.46 -0.40 19.61
CA ARG A 56 15.29 -1.60 20.41
C ARG A 56 13.86 -1.69 20.93
N ILE A 57 13.23 -2.84 20.73
CA ILE A 57 11.93 -3.16 21.33
C ILE A 57 12.19 -3.81 22.71
N ALA A 58 11.67 -3.21 23.75
CA ALA A 58 11.80 -3.72 25.12
C ALA A 58 11.12 -5.09 25.26
N GLY A 59 11.77 -6.02 26.00
CA GLY A 59 11.21 -7.34 26.29
C GLY A 59 11.43 -8.41 25.22
N GLN A 60 12.07 -8.11 24.08
CA GLN A 60 12.38 -9.07 23.03
C GLN A 60 13.88 -9.31 22.93
N GLY A 61 14.32 -10.59 23.03
CA GLY A 61 15.75 -10.95 22.98
C GLY A 61 16.46 -10.62 21.65
N ARG A 62 15.73 -10.54 20.53
CA ARG A 62 16.19 -10.10 19.21
C ARG A 62 15.44 -8.85 18.72
N GLY A 63 14.91 -8.06 19.66
CA GLY A 63 14.05 -6.91 19.39
C GLY A 63 14.78 -5.68 18.88
N LEU A 64 15.65 -5.83 17.87
CA LEU A 64 16.17 -4.72 17.09
C LEU A 64 15.29 -4.57 15.85
N VAL A 65 14.98 -3.33 15.48
CA VAL A 65 14.24 -2.99 14.27
C VAL A 65 14.86 -1.76 13.63
N PHE A 66 14.68 -1.63 12.34
CA PHE A 66 15.01 -0.39 11.65
C PHE A 66 13.83 0.58 11.79
N PRO A 67 14.05 1.86 12.12
CA PRO A 67 12.97 2.85 12.24
C PRO A 67 12.08 2.91 10.99
N GLU A 68 12.69 2.74 9.82
CA GLU A 68 12.00 2.68 8.53
C GLU A 68 10.97 1.53 8.44
N GLU A 69 11.20 0.43 9.19
CA GLU A 69 10.27 -0.73 9.25
C GLU A 69 9.12 -0.47 10.23
N LEU A 70 9.40 0.19 11.36
CA LEU A 70 8.34 0.64 12.27
C LEU A 70 7.41 1.67 11.59
N GLU A 71 7.99 2.46 10.70
CA GLU A 71 7.22 3.38 9.85
C GLU A 71 6.41 2.66 8.77
N ARG A 72 6.80 1.46 8.34
CA ARG A 72 6.07 0.63 7.38
C ARG A 72 4.90 -0.16 7.98
N GLU A 73 4.89 -0.37 9.30
CA GLU A 73 3.84 -1.15 9.99
C GLU A 73 2.58 -0.34 10.32
N GLU A 74 2.28 0.77 9.67
CA GLU A 74 0.96 1.38 9.78
C GLU A 74 -0.02 0.63 8.88
N ILE A 75 -0.58 -0.42 9.44
CA ILE A 75 -1.78 -1.05 8.89
C ILE A 75 -2.90 -0.02 8.99
N MET A 76 -3.42 0.36 7.84
CA MET A 76 -4.58 1.24 7.75
C MET A 76 -5.81 0.42 7.37
N ASP A 77 -6.89 0.67 8.05
CA ASP A 77 -8.18 0.08 7.73
C ASP A 77 -8.85 0.91 6.63
N VAL A 78 -8.86 0.34 5.41
CA VAL A 78 -9.49 0.94 4.23
C VAL A 78 -10.91 0.39 4.11
N PRO A 79 -11.96 1.21 4.23
CA PRO A 79 -13.34 0.75 4.12
C PRO A 79 -13.62 0.25 2.70
N ILE A 80 -14.34 -0.88 2.59
CA ILE A 80 -14.77 -1.47 1.32
C ILE A 80 -16.23 -1.12 1.12
N TYR A 81 -16.54 -0.53 -0.03
CA TYR A 81 -17.92 -0.24 -0.47
C TYR A 81 -18.32 -1.13 -1.63
N GLY A 82 -19.55 -1.59 -1.63
CA GLY A 82 -20.14 -2.35 -2.74
C GLY A 82 -20.61 -1.43 -3.86
N HIS A 83 -21.13 -0.27 -3.48
CA HIS A 83 -21.63 0.78 -4.37
C HIS A 83 -21.43 2.13 -3.66
N ILE A 84 -21.07 3.17 -4.39
CA ILE A 84 -20.99 4.52 -3.84
C ILE A 84 -22.12 5.33 -4.43
N ALA A 85 -23.08 5.73 -3.58
CA ALA A 85 -24.16 6.62 -3.98
C ALA A 85 -23.65 8.02 -4.39
N ALA A 86 -24.48 8.77 -5.13
CA ALA A 86 -24.19 10.15 -5.51
C ALA A 86 -24.15 11.03 -4.27
N GLY A 87 -22.94 11.34 -3.80
CA GLY A 87 -22.69 12.17 -2.61
C GLY A 87 -21.44 11.72 -1.88
N MET A 88 -20.70 12.66 -1.31
CA MET A 88 -19.40 12.36 -0.66
C MET A 88 -19.57 11.35 0.47
N ALA A 89 -18.52 10.61 0.73
CA ALA A 89 -18.34 9.49 1.67
C ALA A 89 -19.01 9.58 3.08
N ALA A 90 -19.63 10.68 3.45
CA ALA A 90 -20.31 10.86 4.74
C ALA A 90 -21.68 10.13 4.82
N GLU A 91 -22.31 9.80 3.69
CA GLU A 91 -23.57 9.03 3.67
C GLU A 91 -23.37 7.55 3.33
N ALA A 92 -22.15 7.17 2.95
CA ALA A 92 -21.80 5.81 2.54
C ALA A 92 -21.63 4.82 3.72
N GLU A 93 -21.80 5.23 4.96
CA GLU A 93 -21.75 4.31 6.13
C GLU A 93 -22.78 3.18 6.05
N GLN A 94 -23.84 3.34 5.24
CA GLN A 94 -24.90 2.33 5.10
C GLN A 94 -24.58 1.22 4.09
N GLU A 95 -23.54 1.37 3.25
CA GLU A 95 -23.18 0.39 2.20
C GLU A 95 -21.75 -0.18 2.37
N GLN A 96 -21.15 -0.02 3.55
CA GLN A 96 -19.85 -0.61 3.83
C GLN A 96 -19.97 -2.14 3.91
N GLU A 97 -19.34 -2.84 2.98
CA GLU A 97 -19.31 -4.31 2.91
C GLU A 97 -18.24 -4.93 3.82
N GLY A 98 -17.31 -4.12 4.32
CA GLY A 98 -16.21 -4.59 5.16
C GLY A 98 -15.06 -3.59 5.24
N CYS A 99 -13.91 -4.10 5.69
CA CYS A 99 -12.68 -3.33 5.84
C CYS A 99 -11.50 -4.16 5.32
N LEU A 100 -10.52 -3.48 4.73
CA LEU A 100 -9.29 -4.06 4.25
C LEU A 100 -8.13 -3.47 5.05
N SER A 101 -7.52 -4.30 5.93
CA SER A 101 -6.35 -3.88 6.71
C SER A 101 -5.09 -4.10 5.87
N ILE A 102 -4.47 -3.02 5.40
CA ILE A 102 -3.30 -3.06 4.52
C ILE A 102 -2.24 -2.03 4.95
N ASP A 103 -0.99 -2.36 4.71
CA ASP A 103 0.09 -1.39 4.77
C ASP A 103 0.06 -0.53 3.49
N ILE A 104 -0.53 0.66 3.59
CA ILE A 104 -0.63 1.58 2.45
C ILE A 104 0.72 2.16 2.04
N THR A 105 1.69 2.21 2.94
CA THR A 105 3.02 2.75 2.64
C THR A 105 3.81 1.80 1.73
N SER A 106 3.63 0.48 1.89
CA SER A 106 4.19 -0.52 0.99
C SER A 106 3.65 -0.42 -0.45
N LEU A 107 2.46 0.16 -0.61
CA LEU A 107 1.82 0.44 -1.90
C LEU A 107 2.22 1.82 -2.47
N GLY A 108 3.11 2.56 -1.78
CA GLY A 108 3.51 3.91 -2.18
C GLY A 108 2.43 4.98 -1.96
N ILE A 109 1.41 4.67 -1.16
CA ILE A 109 0.33 5.60 -0.82
C ILE A 109 0.78 6.47 0.36
N PRO A 110 0.68 7.81 0.28
CA PRO A 110 1.02 8.69 1.39
C PRO A 110 0.16 8.39 2.63
N ARG A 111 0.75 8.46 3.84
CA ARG A 111 0.06 8.19 5.11
C ARG A 111 -1.18 9.04 5.35
N ASN A 112 -1.17 10.27 4.87
CA ASN A 112 -2.29 11.21 4.99
C ASN A 112 -3.28 11.13 3.83
N ALA A 113 -3.08 10.22 2.89
CA ALA A 113 -3.99 10.02 1.77
C ALA A 113 -5.33 9.47 2.28
N LYS A 114 -6.41 10.07 1.84
CA LYS A 114 -7.74 9.52 2.06
C LYS A 114 -7.98 8.43 1.02
N THR A 115 -8.27 7.22 1.50
CA THR A 115 -8.46 6.04 0.66
C THR A 115 -9.75 5.32 0.99
N PHE A 116 -10.28 4.62 0.02
CA PHE A 116 -11.37 3.67 0.16
C PHE A 116 -11.19 2.53 -0.83
N ALA A 117 -11.93 1.47 -0.71
CA ALA A 117 -11.89 0.35 -1.64
C ALA A 117 -13.27 0.07 -2.23
N LEU A 118 -13.28 -0.43 -3.47
CA LEU A 118 -14.48 -0.90 -4.16
C LEU A 118 -14.32 -2.35 -4.56
N ARG A 119 -15.41 -3.09 -4.45
CA ARG A 119 -15.51 -4.42 -5.05
C ARG A 119 -15.94 -4.30 -6.50
N VAL A 120 -15.11 -4.80 -7.39
CA VAL A 120 -15.38 -4.76 -8.83
C VAL A 120 -16.53 -5.72 -9.18
N ARG A 121 -17.47 -5.24 -9.99
CA ARG A 121 -18.54 -6.02 -10.58
C ARG A 121 -18.54 -5.86 -12.09
N GLY A 122 -18.69 -6.94 -12.81
CA GLY A 122 -18.65 -6.96 -14.27
C GLY A 122 -17.24 -7.11 -14.83
N ASP A 123 -17.10 -6.95 -16.14
CA ASP A 123 -15.92 -7.26 -16.93
C ASP A 123 -15.47 -6.11 -17.83
N SER A 124 -16.02 -4.91 -17.64
CA SER A 124 -15.72 -3.74 -18.49
C SER A 124 -14.26 -3.28 -18.42
N MET A 125 -13.44 -3.85 -17.52
CA MET A 125 -12.04 -3.53 -17.32
C MET A 125 -11.12 -4.76 -17.48
N ILE A 126 -11.58 -5.78 -18.18
CA ILE A 126 -10.92 -7.10 -18.29
C ILE A 126 -9.56 -6.99 -19.01
N ASP A 127 -9.43 -6.12 -20.02
CA ASP A 127 -8.20 -5.91 -20.76
C ASP A 127 -7.15 -5.14 -19.94
N ALA A 128 -7.59 -4.46 -18.88
CA ALA A 128 -6.70 -3.92 -17.84
C ALA A 128 -6.41 -4.95 -16.73
N HIS A 129 -6.77 -6.24 -16.94
CA HIS A 129 -6.63 -7.33 -15.98
C HIS A 129 -7.40 -7.14 -14.67
N ILE A 130 -8.47 -6.36 -14.69
CA ILE A 130 -9.38 -6.16 -13.56
C ILE A 130 -10.64 -6.97 -13.83
N VAL A 131 -10.96 -7.89 -12.93
CA VAL A 131 -12.09 -8.82 -13.10
C VAL A 131 -13.10 -8.69 -11.97
N SER A 132 -14.31 -9.21 -12.20
CA SER A 132 -15.33 -9.24 -11.16
C SER A 132 -14.86 -9.98 -9.91
N GLY A 133 -15.11 -9.41 -8.74
CA GLY A 133 -14.65 -9.93 -7.44
C GLY A 133 -13.33 -9.31 -6.93
N ASP A 134 -12.57 -8.63 -7.78
CA ASP A 134 -11.39 -7.87 -7.34
C ASP A 134 -11.79 -6.77 -6.36
N CYS A 135 -10.84 -6.40 -5.50
CA CYS A 135 -10.95 -5.24 -4.63
C CYS A 135 -9.94 -4.19 -5.09
N VAL A 136 -10.40 -3.03 -5.54
CA VAL A 136 -9.54 -1.92 -5.96
C VAL A 136 -9.46 -0.89 -4.85
N VAL A 137 -8.25 -0.46 -4.50
CA VAL A 137 -7.99 0.63 -3.56
C VAL A 137 -7.87 1.93 -4.35
N LEU A 138 -8.60 2.93 -3.92
CA LEU A 138 -8.72 4.23 -4.57
C LEU A 138 -8.28 5.33 -3.61
N GLU A 139 -7.57 6.32 -4.14
CA GLU A 139 -7.15 7.53 -3.45
C GLU A 139 -8.00 8.72 -3.90
N PHE A 140 -8.45 9.54 -2.96
CA PHE A 140 -9.12 10.81 -3.26
C PHE A 140 -8.09 11.82 -3.77
N ARG A 141 -7.89 11.87 -5.08
CA ARG A 141 -7.05 12.86 -5.77
C ARG A 141 -7.55 13.15 -7.17
N GLU A 142 -7.11 14.25 -7.73
CA GLU A 142 -7.36 14.59 -9.12
C GLU A 142 -6.77 13.54 -10.08
N PRO A 143 -7.53 13.09 -11.09
CA PRO A 143 -7.05 12.12 -12.05
C PRO A 143 -6.09 12.73 -13.07
N ARG A 144 -5.17 11.92 -13.55
CA ARG A 144 -4.33 12.21 -14.70
C ARG A 144 -4.79 11.36 -15.88
N LYS A 145 -4.52 11.83 -17.10
CA LYS A 145 -4.79 11.06 -18.31
C LYS A 145 -4.13 9.67 -18.20
N GLY A 146 -4.93 8.63 -18.37
CA GLY A 146 -4.50 7.24 -18.28
C GLY A 146 -4.75 6.58 -16.91
N ASP A 147 -5.11 7.34 -15.88
CA ASP A 147 -5.48 6.77 -14.60
C ASP A 147 -6.77 5.92 -14.71
N ILE A 148 -6.84 4.84 -13.94
CA ILE A 148 -8.10 4.12 -13.74
C ILE A 148 -8.82 4.78 -12.56
N VAL A 149 -10.08 5.14 -12.75
CA VAL A 149 -10.85 5.93 -11.79
C VAL A 149 -12.17 5.26 -11.45
N ALA A 150 -12.58 5.41 -10.21
CA ALA A 150 -13.99 5.28 -9.86
C ALA A 150 -14.67 6.62 -10.12
N ALA A 151 -15.73 6.59 -10.90
CA ALA A 151 -16.46 7.79 -11.28
C ALA A 151 -17.95 7.58 -11.16
N LEU A 152 -18.66 8.63 -10.77
CA LEU A 152 -20.10 8.74 -10.93
C LEU A 152 -20.37 9.46 -12.24
N ILE A 153 -21.05 8.79 -13.16
CA ILE A 153 -21.46 9.36 -14.43
C ILE A 153 -22.98 9.21 -14.57
N ASP A 154 -23.67 10.34 -14.71
CA ASP A 154 -25.13 10.40 -14.86
C ASP A 154 -25.90 9.58 -13.79
N GLY A 155 -25.36 9.49 -12.57
CA GLY A 155 -25.96 8.79 -11.42
C GLY A 155 -25.49 7.34 -11.21
N GLU A 156 -24.62 6.80 -12.07
CA GLU A 156 -24.09 5.44 -11.95
C GLU A 156 -22.61 5.44 -11.60
N THR A 157 -22.22 4.66 -10.59
CA THR A 157 -20.81 4.45 -10.25
C THR A 157 -20.19 3.43 -11.19
N THR A 158 -19.04 3.76 -11.75
CA THR A 158 -18.30 2.88 -12.66
C THR A 158 -16.80 2.98 -12.45
N LEU A 159 -16.07 1.91 -12.81
CA LEU A 159 -14.62 1.89 -12.89
C LEU A 159 -14.20 1.93 -14.36
N LYS A 160 -13.43 2.94 -14.76
CA LYS A 160 -13.01 3.17 -16.15
C LYS A 160 -11.64 3.82 -16.21
N ARG A 161 -11.04 3.81 -17.40
CA ARG A 161 -9.85 4.61 -17.68
C ARG A 161 -10.24 6.05 -17.99
N PHE A 162 -9.62 6.98 -17.28
CA PHE A 162 -9.80 8.41 -17.52
C PHE A 162 -8.97 8.85 -18.74
N VAL A 163 -9.62 9.31 -19.78
CA VAL A 163 -8.99 9.78 -21.00
C VAL A 163 -9.46 11.19 -21.34
N ILE A 164 -8.65 11.90 -22.13
CA ILE A 164 -9.00 13.24 -22.62
C ILE A 164 -8.96 13.17 -24.16
N LYS A 165 -10.09 13.45 -24.79
CA LYS A 165 -10.24 13.55 -26.24
C LYS A 165 -10.73 14.96 -26.58
N ASP A 166 -10.04 15.67 -27.46
CA ASP A 166 -10.38 17.04 -27.87
C ASP A 166 -10.59 18.03 -26.70
N GLY A 167 -9.78 17.85 -25.65
CA GLY A 167 -9.86 18.66 -24.42
C GLY A 167 -11.01 18.31 -23.48
N GLN A 168 -11.81 17.31 -23.81
CA GLN A 168 -12.94 16.85 -22.98
C GLN A 168 -12.61 15.54 -22.25
N PRO A 169 -13.06 15.38 -21.00
CA PRO A 169 -12.90 14.14 -20.26
C PRO A 169 -13.87 13.07 -20.76
N TYR A 170 -13.35 11.86 -20.91
CA TYR A 170 -14.09 10.65 -21.23
C TYR A 170 -13.72 9.53 -20.28
N LEU A 171 -14.62 8.58 -20.12
CA LEU A 171 -14.38 7.34 -19.40
C LEU A 171 -14.34 6.19 -20.39
N GLN A 172 -13.17 5.56 -20.56
CA GLN A 172 -12.95 4.47 -21.50
C GLN A 172 -12.99 3.14 -20.78
N ALA A 173 -13.78 2.21 -21.32
CA ALA A 173 -13.73 0.82 -20.90
C ALA A 173 -12.44 0.14 -21.40
N GLU A 174 -11.94 -0.81 -20.66
CA GLU A 174 -10.89 -1.73 -21.06
C GLU A 174 -11.53 -3.08 -21.42
N ASN A 175 -12.47 -3.02 -22.38
CA ASN A 175 -13.15 -4.16 -23.00
C ASN A 175 -13.91 -3.62 -24.21
N GLU A 176 -13.61 -4.14 -25.40
CA GLU A 176 -14.18 -3.70 -26.67
C GLU A 176 -15.71 -3.88 -26.76
N MET A 177 -16.29 -4.72 -25.90
CA MET A 177 -17.75 -4.91 -25.82
C MET A 177 -18.48 -3.74 -25.18
N TYR A 178 -17.77 -2.79 -24.58
CA TYR A 178 -18.34 -1.64 -23.88
C TYR A 178 -17.99 -0.34 -24.58
N PRO A 179 -18.96 0.55 -24.81
CA PRO A 179 -18.69 1.86 -25.39
C PRO A 179 -17.91 2.78 -24.44
N ASP A 180 -17.17 3.73 -24.99
CA ASP A 180 -16.66 4.86 -24.25
C ASP A 180 -17.81 5.70 -23.73
N LEU A 181 -17.70 6.18 -22.48
CA LEU A 181 -18.72 7.00 -21.85
C LEU A 181 -18.30 8.48 -21.90
N ALA A 182 -19.06 9.28 -22.62
CA ALA A 182 -19.01 10.73 -22.55
C ALA A 182 -20.09 11.18 -21.56
N PRO A 183 -19.78 12.05 -20.59
CA PRO A 183 -20.78 12.54 -19.65
C PRO A 183 -21.82 13.38 -20.39
N ALA A 184 -23.12 13.02 -20.25
CA ALA A 184 -24.23 13.79 -20.83
C ALA A 184 -24.66 14.92 -19.92
N ARG A 185 -24.48 14.78 -18.61
CA ARG A 185 -24.87 15.78 -17.59
C ARG A 185 -23.77 16.02 -16.58
N GLU A 186 -23.28 14.97 -15.93
CA GLU A 186 -22.37 15.07 -14.80
C GLU A 186 -21.32 13.98 -14.83
N LEU A 187 -20.08 14.36 -14.51
CA LEU A 187 -18.98 13.45 -14.24
C LEU A 187 -18.29 13.84 -12.94
N ILE A 188 -18.40 12.98 -11.93
CA ILE A 188 -17.71 13.17 -10.66
C ILE A 188 -16.68 12.07 -10.50
N ILE A 189 -15.40 12.42 -10.42
CA ILE A 189 -14.35 11.46 -10.08
C ILE A 189 -14.38 11.24 -8.57
N GLN A 190 -14.63 10.01 -8.16
CA GLN A 190 -14.73 9.62 -6.76
C GLN A 190 -13.37 9.21 -6.19
N GLY A 191 -12.47 8.69 -7.03
CA GLY A 191 -11.13 8.34 -6.64
C GLY A 191 -10.32 7.73 -7.78
N VAL A 192 -9.01 7.69 -7.60
CA VAL A 192 -8.05 7.15 -8.56
C VAL A 192 -7.47 5.83 -8.01
N MET A 193 -7.49 4.78 -8.83
CA MET A 193 -6.98 3.48 -8.44
C MET A 193 -5.46 3.54 -8.19
N VAL A 194 -5.04 3.05 -7.04
CA VAL A 194 -3.65 2.98 -6.60
C VAL A 194 -3.17 1.55 -6.35
N ALA A 195 -4.10 0.63 -6.08
CA ALA A 195 -3.78 -0.79 -5.91
C ALA A 195 -4.97 -1.68 -6.28
N LEU A 196 -4.65 -2.95 -6.57
CA LEU A 196 -5.63 -4.00 -6.82
C LEU A 196 -5.27 -5.22 -5.98
N LEU A 197 -6.26 -5.76 -5.29
CA LEU A 197 -6.13 -6.99 -4.50
C LEU A 197 -7.09 -8.04 -5.03
N ARG A 198 -6.56 -9.23 -5.31
CA ARG A 198 -7.34 -10.39 -5.73
C ARG A 198 -7.13 -11.54 -4.75
N ARG A 199 -8.22 -12.09 -4.22
CA ARG A 199 -8.13 -13.35 -3.48
C ARG A 199 -7.99 -14.49 -4.49
N GLY A 200 -6.90 -15.25 -4.38
CA GLY A 200 -6.82 -16.52 -5.07
C GLY A 200 -7.88 -17.48 -4.51
N GLU A 201 -8.67 -18.10 -5.37
CA GLU A 201 -9.50 -19.24 -4.98
C GLU A 201 -8.57 -20.45 -4.76
N GLY A 202 -7.97 -20.54 -3.59
CA GLY A 202 -7.29 -21.76 -3.15
C GLY A 202 -8.37 -22.80 -2.90
N LYS A 203 -8.50 -23.79 -3.76
CA LYS A 203 -9.08 -25.07 -3.35
C LYS A 203 -8.18 -25.62 -2.26
N VAL A 204 -8.60 -25.52 -1.00
CA VAL A 204 -8.02 -26.31 0.07
C VAL A 204 -8.37 -27.78 -0.28
N ALA A 205 -7.34 -28.54 -0.66
CA ALA A 205 -7.45 -29.97 -0.86
C ALA A 205 -7.60 -30.67 0.49
#